data_8a3b39d66d2ab5f493df0fc639ddfa28
#
_entry.id   8a3b39d66d2ab5f493df0fc639ddfa28
#
_cell.length_a   1.000
_cell.length_b   1.000
_cell.length_c   1.000
_cell.angle_alpha   90.00
_cell.angle_beta   90.00
_cell.angle_gamma   90.00
#
_symmetry.space_group_name_H-M   'P 1'
#
loop_
_entity.id
_entity.type
_entity.pdbx_description
1 polymer ?
#
loop_
_entity_poly.entity_id
_entity_poly.type
_entity_poly.pdbx_seq_one_letter_code
_entity_poly.pdbx_strand_id
1 'polypeptide(L)'
;MSGLDAPEIAAAYDAVRSDKDETSWLLISYASAVGNKMTLTKTGTGGISELASELDDSQVQYAYVRVEYANDVESKRVKFAFVIWIGQNTKIMRKARVSIESSEVKRVLPHHSITVNADHKGDLDEDDIVKRLRKAGGADYNGGRG
;
A
#
# COMPACT_ATOMS: atom_id res chain seq x y z
N MET A 1 8.84 -15.57 -13.57
CA MET A 1 7.99 -14.39 -13.77
C MET A 1 7.33 -14.02 -12.46
N SER A 2 7.34 -12.74 -12.17
CA SER A 2 6.81 -12.29 -10.88
C SER A 2 5.30 -12.11 -10.87
N GLY A 3 4.67 -12.00 -12.03
CA GLY A 3 3.24 -11.73 -12.14
C GLY A 3 2.87 -10.27 -12.00
N LEU A 4 3.84 -9.41 -11.72
CA LEU A 4 3.56 -7.99 -11.45
C LEU A 4 3.22 -7.18 -12.70
N ASP A 5 3.45 -7.74 -13.87
CA ASP A 5 3.07 -7.10 -15.14
C ASP A 5 1.66 -7.49 -15.59
N ALA A 6 0.90 -8.19 -14.75
CA ALA A 6 -0.47 -8.59 -15.09
C ALA A 6 -1.35 -7.37 -15.30
N PRO A 7 -2.20 -7.38 -16.33
CA PRO A 7 -3.06 -6.23 -16.64
C PRO A 7 -3.99 -5.84 -15.50
N GLU A 8 -4.44 -6.81 -14.70
CA GLU A 8 -5.36 -6.51 -13.60
C GLU A 8 -4.67 -5.70 -12.51
N ILE A 9 -3.36 -5.85 -12.31
CA ILE A 9 -2.63 -5.04 -11.34
C ILE A 9 -2.55 -3.60 -11.83
N ALA A 10 -2.22 -3.40 -13.10
CA ALA A 10 -2.17 -2.07 -13.67
C ALA A 10 -3.53 -1.39 -13.61
N ALA A 11 -4.59 -2.14 -13.91
CA ALA A 11 -5.94 -1.60 -13.87
C ALA A 11 -6.34 -1.21 -12.45
N ALA A 12 -6.01 -2.03 -11.46
CA ALA A 12 -6.30 -1.71 -10.06
C ALA A 12 -5.52 -0.48 -9.60
N TYR A 13 -4.26 -0.38 -9.99
CA TYR A 13 -3.43 0.77 -9.66
C TYR A 13 -4.05 2.06 -10.22
N ASP A 14 -4.47 2.02 -11.48
CA ASP A 14 -5.11 3.19 -12.09
C ASP A 14 -6.42 3.53 -11.39
N ALA A 15 -7.20 2.53 -10.99
CA ALA A 15 -8.47 2.75 -10.30
C ALA A 15 -8.24 3.44 -8.95
N VAL A 16 -7.25 2.99 -8.18
CA VAL A 16 -6.96 3.61 -6.89
C VAL A 16 -6.55 5.07 -7.06
N ARG A 17 -5.81 5.38 -8.12
CA ARG A 17 -5.35 6.76 -8.37
C ARG A 17 -6.40 7.65 -8.98
N SER A 18 -7.45 7.08 -9.56
CA SER A 18 -8.47 7.88 -10.25
C SER A 18 -9.42 8.52 -9.25
N ASP A 19 -9.66 9.82 -9.39
CA ASP A 19 -10.63 10.50 -8.55
C ASP A 19 -12.07 10.20 -8.96
N LYS A 20 -12.25 9.48 -10.05
CA LYS A 20 -13.57 9.10 -10.54
C LYS A 20 -13.94 7.67 -10.19
N ASP A 21 -13.04 6.93 -9.55
CA ASP A 21 -13.26 5.54 -9.18
C ASP A 21 -13.31 5.42 -7.66
N GLU A 22 -14.26 4.66 -7.16
CA GLU A 22 -14.42 4.50 -5.72
C GLU A 22 -13.37 3.57 -5.11
N THR A 23 -12.63 2.82 -5.92
CA THR A 23 -11.61 1.91 -5.42
C THR A 23 -10.57 2.70 -4.63
N SER A 24 -10.37 2.33 -3.38
CA SER A 24 -9.45 3.05 -2.51
C SER A 24 -8.21 2.25 -2.18
N TRP A 25 -8.18 0.94 -2.44
CA TRP A 25 -6.99 0.14 -2.18
C TRP A 25 -6.95 -1.09 -3.06
N LEU A 26 -5.73 -1.61 -3.23
CA LEU A 26 -5.51 -2.91 -3.86
C LEU A 26 -4.59 -3.73 -2.97
N LEU A 27 -4.70 -5.04 -3.07
CA LEU A 27 -3.91 -5.98 -2.28
C LEU A 27 -3.29 -7.03 -3.19
N ILE A 28 -1.98 -7.19 -3.06
CA ILE A 28 -1.21 -8.15 -3.85
C ILE A 28 -0.67 -9.21 -2.89
N SER A 29 -0.83 -10.46 -3.25
CA SER A 29 -0.34 -11.59 -2.46
C SER A 29 0.43 -12.53 -3.34
N TYR A 30 1.20 -13.42 -2.73
CA TYR A 30 1.89 -14.47 -3.47
C TYR A 30 0.90 -15.53 -3.91
N ALA A 31 1.09 -16.05 -5.13
CA ALA A 31 0.17 -17.02 -5.71
C ALA A 31 0.20 -18.37 -4.99
N SER A 32 1.34 -18.69 -4.36
CA SER A 32 1.46 -19.96 -3.63
C SER A 32 2.44 -19.80 -2.49
N ALA A 33 2.52 -20.81 -1.63
CA ALA A 33 3.41 -20.81 -0.47
C ALA A 33 4.87 -20.72 -0.86
N VAL A 34 5.22 -21.21 -2.04
CA VAL A 34 6.60 -21.18 -2.51
C VAL A 34 6.65 -20.39 -3.83
N GLY A 35 7.82 -19.87 -4.12
CA GLY A 35 8.02 -19.11 -5.35
C GLY A 35 7.72 -17.63 -5.14
N ASN A 36 7.92 -16.87 -6.20
CA ASN A 36 7.81 -15.41 -6.12
C ASN A 36 6.71 -14.81 -6.99
N LYS A 37 5.86 -15.65 -7.57
CA LYS A 37 4.76 -15.13 -8.39
C LYS A 37 3.73 -14.46 -7.51
N MET A 38 3.35 -13.25 -7.88
CA MET A 38 2.38 -12.46 -7.14
C MET A 38 1.14 -12.20 -7.99
N THR A 39 0.00 -12.08 -7.34
CA THR A 39 -1.26 -11.82 -8.02
C THR A 39 -2.05 -10.76 -7.28
N LEU A 40 -2.95 -10.10 -8.01
CA LEU A 40 -3.91 -9.22 -7.37
C LEU A 40 -4.90 -10.08 -6.60
N THR A 41 -4.97 -9.87 -5.29
CA THR A 41 -5.85 -10.64 -4.43
C THR A 41 -7.24 -10.01 -4.35
N LYS A 42 -7.27 -8.69 -4.16
CA LYS A 42 -8.54 -8.01 -3.93
C LYS A 42 -8.35 -6.51 -4.09
N THR A 43 -9.45 -5.82 -4.35
CA THR A 43 -9.53 -4.38 -4.26
C THR A 43 -10.70 -4.04 -3.36
N GLY A 44 -10.77 -2.81 -2.89
CA GLY A 44 -11.87 -2.40 -2.03
C GLY A 44 -12.09 -0.91 -2.09
N THR A 45 -13.17 -0.48 -1.46
CA THR A 45 -13.59 0.92 -1.47
C THR A 45 -13.65 1.54 -0.09
N GLY A 46 -13.31 0.78 0.95
CA GLY A 46 -13.52 1.19 2.33
C GLY A 46 -12.32 1.79 3.04
N GLY A 47 -11.22 2.00 2.34
CA GLY A 47 -10.07 2.66 2.94
C GLY A 47 -9.20 1.76 3.81
N ILE A 48 -8.42 2.39 4.67
CA ILE A 48 -7.38 1.71 5.43
C ILE A 48 -7.93 0.63 6.36
N SER A 49 -9.03 0.89 7.05
CA SER A 49 -9.55 -0.09 8.00
C SER A 49 -10.08 -1.34 7.28
N GLU A 50 -10.68 -1.16 6.12
CA GLU A 50 -11.12 -2.31 5.33
C GLU A 50 -9.92 -3.11 4.84
N LEU A 51 -8.90 -2.42 4.34
CA LEU A 51 -7.67 -3.08 3.91
C LEU A 51 -7.07 -3.89 5.07
N ALA A 52 -7.00 -3.31 6.25
CA ALA A 52 -6.42 -4.00 7.41
C ALA A 52 -7.14 -5.31 7.71
N SER A 53 -8.46 -5.32 7.53
CA SER A 53 -9.24 -6.52 7.81
C SER A 53 -8.98 -7.65 6.83
N GLU A 54 -8.36 -7.36 5.68
CA GLU A 54 -8.07 -8.36 4.65
C GLU A 54 -6.68 -8.95 4.76
N LEU A 55 -5.86 -8.46 5.67
CA LEU A 55 -4.48 -8.92 5.79
C LEU A 55 -4.39 -10.22 6.58
N ASP A 56 -3.47 -11.09 6.16
CA ASP A 56 -3.33 -12.44 6.69
C ASP A 56 -2.02 -12.57 7.47
N ASP A 57 -2.11 -13.01 8.73
CA ASP A 57 -0.94 -13.14 9.60
C ASP A 57 0.07 -14.17 9.15
N SER A 58 -0.29 -15.05 8.22
CA SER A 58 0.61 -16.08 7.73
C SER A 58 1.28 -15.73 6.41
N GLN A 59 1.08 -14.51 5.92
CA GLN A 59 1.55 -14.10 4.59
C GLN A 59 2.32 -12.81 4.62
N VAL A 60 3.18 -12.62 3.61
CA VAL A 60 3.66 -11.31 3.21
C VAL A 60 2.72 -10.82 2.11
N GLN A 61 2.24 -9.60 2.25
CA GLN A 61 1.34 -9.00 1.27
C GLN A 61 1.76 -7.56 1.05
N TYR A 62 1.39 -7.02 -0.10
CA TYR A 62 1.70 -5.64 -0.46
C TYR A 62 0.41 -4.94 -0.83
N ALA A 63 0.27 -3.70 -0.43
CA ALA A 63 -0.94 -2.95 -0.71
C ALA A 63 -0.63 -1.53 -1.13
N TYR A 64 -1.58 -0.94 -1.81
CA TYR A 64 -1.52 0.45 -2.25
C TYR A 64 -2.86 1.05 -1.89
N VAL A 65 -2.85 2.15 -1.16
CA VAL A 65 -4.08 2.70 -0.61
C VAL A 65 -4.13 4.20 -0.79
N ARG A 66 -5.30 4.68 -1.19
CA ARG A 66 -5.58 6.11 -1.29
C ARG A 66 -6.04 6.63 0.06
N VAL A 67 -5.45 7.73 0.50
CA VAL A 67 -5.79 8.36 1.77
C VAL A 67 -6.20 9.80 1.48
N GLU A 68 -7.39 10.16 1.93
CA GLU A 68 -7.90 11.52 1.78
C GLU A 68 -7.98 12.14 3.16
N TYR A 69 -7.48 13.34 3.30
CA TYR A 69 -7.51 14.03 4.57
C TYR A 69 -7.61 15.53 4.37
N ALA A 70 -8.12 16.22 5.40
CA ALA A 70 -8.21 17.67 5.36
C ALA A 70 -6.86 18.26 5.71
N ASN A 71 -6.33 19.12 4.86
CA ASN A 71 -5.10 19.83 5.13
C ASN A 71 -5.39 21.08 5.98
N ASP A 72 -6.49 21.72 5.68
CA ASP A 72 -7.05 22.80 6.50
C ASP A 72 -8.54 22.85 6.21
N VAL A 73 -9.21 23.92 6.67
CA VAL A 73 -10.67 24.01 6.53
C VAL A 73 -11.15 23.97 5.10
N GLU A 74 -10.33 24.41 4.18
CA GLU A 74 -10.75 24.55 2.78
C GLU A 74 -10.03 23.65 1.82
N SER A 75 -9.00 22.96 2.22
CA SER A 75 -8.27 22.13 1.28
C SER A 75 -8.20 20.69 1.72
N LYS A 76 -8.41 19.83 0.76
CA LYS A 76 -8.26 18.39 0.93
C LYS A 76 -7.02 17.92 0.21
N ARG A 77 -6.39 16.89 0.76
CA ARG A 77 -5.27 16.24 0.12
C ARG A 77 -5.63 14.82 -0.19
N VAL A 78 -5.17 14.34 -1.33
CA VAL A 78 -5.28 12.94 -1.71
C VAL A 78 -3.86 12.44 -1.91
N LYS A 79 -3.46 11.47 -1.09
CA LYS A 79 -2.12 10.90 -1.14
C LYS A 79 -2.23 9.39 -1.14
N PHE A 80 -1.11 8.73 -1.43
CA PHE A 80 -1.09 7.29 -1.55
C PHE A 80 0.00 6.72 -0.67
N ALA A 81 -0.30 5.60 -0.02
CA ALA A 81 0.66 4.88 0.81
C ALA A 81 0.90 3.50 0.23
N PHE A 82 2.16 3.08 0.25
CA PHE A 82 2.53 1.73 -0.11
C PHE A 82 2.73 0.94 1.18
N VAL A 83 2.03 -0.19 1.31
CA VAL A 83 2.07 -0.98 2.55
C VAL A 83 2.82 -2.27 2.29
N ILE A 84 3.79 -2.56 3.15
CA ILE A 84 4.48 -3.84 3.18
C ILE A 84 4.01 -4.56 4.44
N TRP A 85 3.24 -5.63 4.26
CA TRP A 85 2.70 -6.42 5.36
C TRP A 85 3.51 -7.69 5.51
N ILE A 86 4.05 -7.91 6.69
CA ILE A 86 4.74 -9.16 7.03
C ILE A 86 4.00 -9.78 8.20
N GLY A 87 3.14 -10.74 7.92
CA GLY A 87 2.37 -11.40 8.97
C GLY A 87 3.28 -12.08 9.97
N GLN A 88 2.87 -12.11 11.23
CA GLN A 88 3.71 -12.63 12.31
C GLN A 88 4.00 -14.10 12.18
N ASN A 89 3.15 -14.84 11.50
CA ASN A 89 3.33 -16.27 11.29
C ASN A 89 3.92 -16.61 9.93
N THR A 90 4.47 -15.62 9.25
CA THR A 90 5.10 -15.80 7.94
C THR A 90 6.39 -16.63 8.10
N LYS A 91 6.64 -17.52 7.16
CA LYS A 91 7.85 -18.35 7.17
C LYS A 91 9.09 -17.49 6.93
N ILE A 92 10.19 -17.90 7.55
CA ILE A 92 11.46 -17.16 7.50
C ILE A 92 11.95 -16.98 6.08
N MET A 93 11.83 -18.01 5.25
CA MET A 93 12.30 -17.90 3.84
C MET A 93 11.56 -16.80 3.08
N ARG A 94 10.27 -16.65 3.34
CA ARG A 94 9.49 -15.60 2.71
C ARG A 94 9.93 -14.22 3.22
N LYS A 95 10.12 -14.10 4.53
CA LYS A 95 10.56 -12.83 5.12
C LYS A 95 11.91 -12.39 4.58
N ALA A 96 12.81 -13.33 4.35
CA ALA A 96 14.15 -13.03 3.88
C ALA A 96 14.17 -12.39 2.49
N ARG A 97 13.11 -12.56 1.72
CA ARG A 97 13.05 -12.04 0.35
C ARG A 97 12.32 -10.73 0.22
N VAL A 98 11.76 -10.21 1.32
CA VAL A 98 10.90 -9.03 1.26
C VAL A 98 11.62 -7.80 0.74
N SER A 99 12.88 -7.58 1.16
CA SER A 99 13.56 -6.35 0.74
C SER A 99 13.75 -6.29 -0.77
N ILE A 100 14.03 -7.41 -1.42
CA ILE A 100 14.17 -7.45 -2.87
C ILE A 100 12.80 -7.40 -3.54
N GLU A 101 11.88 -8.23 -3.06
CA GLU A 101 10.60 -8.38 -3.74
C GLU A 101 9.69 -7.17 -3.54
N SER A 102 9.78 -6.51 -2.39
CA SER A 102 9.02 -5.27 -2.19
C SER A 102 9.47 -4.17 -3.15
N SER A 103 10.75 -4.14 -3.50
CA SER A 103 11.26 -3.18 -4.49
C SER A 103 10.66 -3.42 -5.86
N GLU A 104 10.44 -4.69 -6.20
CA GLU A 104 9.80 -5.01 -7.48
C GLU A 104 8.34 -4.55 -7.50
N VAL A 105 7.63 -4.71 -6.38
CA VAL A 105 6.25 -4.23 -6.28
C VAL A 105 6.21 -2.71 -6.36
N LYS A 106 7.13 -2.03 -5.68
CA LYS A 106 7.19 -0.57 -5.74
C LYS A 106 7.38 -0.07 -7.16
N ARG A 107 8.10 -0.82 -7.98
CA ARG A 107 8.37 -0.40 -9.35
C ARG A 107 7.08 -0.33 -10.17
N VAL A 108 6.11 -1.20 -9.90
CA VAL A 108 4.84 -1.18 -10.63
C VAL A 108 3.78 -0.32 -9.93
N LEU A 109 4.07 0.18 -8.72
CA LEU A 109 3.17 1.05 -7.95
C LEU A 109 3.94 2.30 -7.50
N PRO A 110 4.53 3.06 -8.42
CA PRO A 110 5.54 4.07 -8.03
C PRO A 110 4.99 5.34 -7.39
N HIS A 111 3.71 5.65 -7.61
CA HIS A 111 3.16 6.94 -7.17
C HIS A 111 2.62 6.84 -5.74
N HIS A 112 3.53 6.90 -4.77
CA HIS A 112 3.14 6.91 -3.36
C HIS A 112 4.04 7.87 -2.59
N SER A 113 3.52 8.38 -1.47
CA SER A 113 4.22 9.38 -0.68
C SER A 113 4.97 8.77 0.50
N ILE A 114 4.48 7.67 1.04
CA ILE A 114 5.12 7.00 2.17
C ILE A 114 5.05 5.49 2.00
N THR A 115 5.94 4.80 2.70
CA THR A 115 5.90 3.34 2.81
C THR A 115 5.59 2.99 4.26
N VAL A 116 4.58 2.16 4.46
CA VAL A 116 4.16 1.70 5.79
C VAL A 116 4.60 0.24 5.94
N ASN A 117 5.47 -0.03 6.90
CA ASN A 117 5.85 -1.40 7.23
C ASN A 117 4.99 -1.86 8.38
N ALA A 118 4.27 -2.96 8.21
CA ALA A 118 3.30 -3.42 9.19
C ALA A 118 3.44 -4.90 9.45
N ASP A 119 3.32 -5.32 10.71
CA ASP A 119 3.25 -6.72 11.11
C ASP A 119 2.07 -6.96 12.04
N HIS A 120 1.36 -5.92 12.40
CA HIS A 120 0.11 -5.98 13.16
C HIS A 120 -0.92 -5.12 12.46
N LYS A 121 -2.18 -5.49 12.55
CA LYS A 121 -3.24 -4.69 11.94
C LYS A 121 -3.32 -3.30 12.56
N GLY A 122 -2.94 -3.17 13.82
CA GLY A 122 -2.90 -1.87 14.49
C GLY A 122 -1.87 -0.90 13.90
N ASP A 123 -0.91 -1.40 13.14
CA ASP A 123 0.04 -0.54 12.45
C ASP A 123 -0.61 0.22 11.30
N LEU A 124 -1.80 -0.21 10.88
CA LEU A 124 -2.54 0.46 9.83
C LEU A 124 -3.61 1.36 10.44
N ASP A 125 -3.17 2.26 11.28
CA ASP A 125 -4.02 3.25 11.94
C ASP A 125 -4.12 4.48 11.04
N GLU A 126 -5.34 4.84 10.67
CA GLU A 126 -5.57 5.93 9.73
C GLU A 126 -5.01 7.25 10.25
N ASP A 127 -5.22 7.55 11.53
CA ASP A 127 -4.73 8.81 12.09
C ASP A 127 -3.21 8.90 12.02
N ASP A 128 -2.53 7.80 12.31
CA ASP A 128 -1.08 7.77 12.25
C ASP A 128 -0.56 7.92 10.81
N ILE A 129 -1.21 7.24 9.88
CA ILE A 129 -0.84 7.34 8.47
C ILE A 129 -1.06 8.75 7.96
N VAL A 130 -2.16 9.39 8.33
CA VAL A 130 -2.43 10.77 7.94
C VAL A 130 -1.35 11.70 8.50
N LYS A 131 -0.94 11.50 9.76
CA LYS A 131 0.14 12.30 10.34
C LYS A 131 1.42 12.17 9.54
N ARG A 132 1.76 10.95 9.15
CA ARG A 132 2.96 10.71 8.35
C ARG A 132 2.86 11.37 6.97
N LEU A 133 1.69 11.31 6.36
CA LEU A 133 1.47 11.94 5.07
C LEU A 133 1.55 13.47 5.16
N ARG A 134 1.00 14.05 6.22
CA ARG A 134 1.12 15.49 6.45
C ARG A 134 2.55 15.90 6.64
N LYS A 135 3.30 15.12 7.40
CA LYS A 135 4.69 15.42 7.66
C LYS A 135 5.53 15.35 6.39
N ALA A 136 5.28 14.36 5.56
CA ALA A 136 5.97 14.22 4.29
C ALA A 136 5.66 15.40 3.36
N GLY A 137 4.40 15.78 3.29
CA GLY A 137 3.97 16.93 2.49
C GLY A 137 4.53 18.24 3.03
N GLY A 138 4.52 18.39 4.35
CA GLY A 138 5.09 19.58 4.96
C GLY A 138 6.58 19.67 4.76
N ALA A 139 7.28 18.54 4.83
CA ALA A 139 8.70 18.50 4.58
C ALA A 139 9.01 18.90 3.14
N ASP A 140 8.26 18.37 2.20
CA ASP A 140 8.41 18.76 0.80
C ASP A 140 8.15 20.24 0.62
N TYR A 141 7.08 20.70 1.22
CA TYR A 141 6.68 22.09 1.10
C TYR A 141 7.75 23.02 1.67
N ASN A 142 8.25 22.69 2.87
CA ASN A 142 9.24 23.53 3.53
C ASN A 142 10.61 23.43 2.88
N GLY A 143 10.96 22.31 2.36
CA GLY A 143 12.26 22.10 1.74
C GLY A 143 12.31 22.50 0.31
N GLY A 144 11.24 22.53 -0.28
CA GLY A 144 11.18 22.79 -1.69
C GLY A 144 10.88 24.07 -2.01
N ARG A 145 10.45 24.31 -1.37
CA ARG A 145 9.87 24.95 -1.94
C ARG A 145 9.04 25.47 -1.43
N GLY A 146 9.33 25.39 -0.64
CA GLY A 146 8.41 26.12 0.06
C GLY A 146 7.04 25.68 -0.09
#